data_868a1d62a694fc7db439e1f3311839b6
#
_entry.id   868a1d62a694fc7db439e1f3311839b6
#
_cell.length_a   1.000
_cell.length_b   1.000
_cell.length_c   1.000
_cell.angle_alpha   90.00
_cell.angle_beta   90.00
_cell.angle_gamma   90.00
#
_symmetry.space_group_name_H-M   'P 1'
#
loop_
_entity.id
_entity.type
_entity.pdbx_description
1 polymer ?
#
loop_
_entity_poly.entity_id
_entity_poly.type
_entity_poly.pdbx_seq_one_letter_code
_entity_poly.pdbx_strand_id
1 'polypeptide(L)'
;MKKKIFSAICLLLSAVCIFSACRKDNGNGGSDEQTGSAASGDSTASSANDLVLPYSNNDSLNPFFAVGTENISLTDLAYDPLFKVKADYTPENVIAEKGDITGTSVTVTLSGARFSYGSSVSPQDVVYSFNKAKASSRYGQLLSNIQSAKASGGAVTFTLSSPDPYVLNALSFPVVKNGTA
;
A
#
# COMPACT_ATOMS: atom_id res chain seq x y z
N MET A 1 -22.97 38.19 -29.47
CA MET A 1 -22.03 39.13 -28.79
C MET A 1 -21.69 38.74 -27.34
N LYS A 2 -22.13 37.60 -26.79
CA LYS A 2 -21.84 37.23 -25.38
C LYS A 2 -20.64 36.27 -25.20
N LYS A 3 -20.02 35.74 -26.27
CA LYS A 3 -18.88 34.81 -26.18
C LYS A 3 -17.48 35.47 -26.17
N LYS A 4 -17.37 36.75 -26.47
CA LYS A 4 -16.07 37.44 -26.51
C LYS A 4 -15.68 38.19 -25.21
N ILE A 5 -16.61 38.32 -24.28
CA ILE A 5 -16.38 38.98 -23.00
C ILE A 5 -15.78 38.01 -21.96
N PHE A 6 -16.08 36.73 -22.03
CA PHE A 6 -15.53 35.72 -21.10
C PHE A 6 -14.03 35.43 -21.31
N SER A 7 -13.53 35.61 -22.53
CA SER A 7 -12.12 35.36 -22.85
C SER A 7 -11.18 36.48 -22.37
N ALA A 8 -11.69 37.71 -22.20
CA ALA A 8 -10.89 38.86 -21.76
C ALA A 8 -10.71 38.91 -20.22
N ILE A 9 -11.62 38.29 -19.45
CA ILE A 9 -11.57 38.28 -17.99
C ILE A 9 -10.58 37.24 -17.46
N CYS A 10 -10.39 36.12 -18.17
CA CYS A 10 -9.40 35.08 -17.77
C CYS A 10 -7.94 35.52 -17.96
N LEU A 11 -7.66 36.50 -18.84
CA LEU A 11 -6.30 36.97 -19.14
C LEU A 11 -5.80 38.01 -18.14
N LEU A 12 -6.68 38.63 -17.35
CA LEU A 12 -6.30 39.67 -16.36
C LEU A 12 -6.05 39.10 -14.95
N LEU A 13 -6.41 37.86 -14.67
CA LEU A 13 -6.17 37.21 -13.35
C LEU A 13 -4.86 36.40 -13.27
N SER A 14 -4.12 36.24 -14.37
CA SER A 14 -2.86 35.47 -14.37
C SER A 14 -1.59 36.29 -14.10
N ALA A 15 -1.69 37.58 -13.87
CA ALA A 15 -0.53 38.49 -13.76
C ALA A 15 -0.12 38.88 -12.32
N VAL A 16 -0.74 38.33 -11.28
CA VAL A 16 -0.50 38.76 -9.88
C VAL A 16 0.33 37.81 -9.03
N CYS A 17 0.74 36.63 -9.54
CA CYS A 17 1.43 35.60 -8.72
C CYS A 17 2.96 35.55 -8.90
N ILE A 18 3.63 36.55 -9.41
CA ILE A 18 5.09 36.52 -9.55
C ILE A 18 5.70 37.75 -8.85
N PHE A 19 5.75 37.74 -7.53
CA PHE A 19 6.75 38.50 -6.74
C PHE A 19 6.62 38.08 -5.25
N SER A 20 7.25 37.00 -4.90
CA SER A 20 7.71 36.78 -3.54
C SER A 20 9.08 36.09 -3.60
N ALA A 21 10.06 36.86 -4.04
CA ALA A 21 11.46 36.49 -4.03
C ALA A 21 12.08 36.80 -2.67
N CYS A 22 12.81 35.88 -2.15
CA CYS A 22 13.80 35.91 -1.09
C CYS A 22 14.26 37.30 -0.65
N ARG A 23 14.04 37.63 0.62
CA ARG A 23 14.78 38.68 1.33
C ARG A 23 15.74 37.99 2.31
N LYS A 24 17.02 38.09 1.99
CA LYS A 24 18.13 37.81 2.89
C LYS A 24 18.26 39.00 3.80
N ASP A 25 17.94 38.86 5.07
CA ASP A 25 18.22 39.89 6.07
C ASP A 25 19.22 39.40 7.10
N ASN A 26 20.29 40.16 7.19
CA ASN A 26 21.38 39.96 8.14
C ASN A 26 21.22 41.03 9.24
N GLY A 27 21.10 40.62 10.52
CA GLY A 27 21.10 41.62 11.60
C GLY A 27 20.43 41.20 12.90
N ASN A 28 21.20 40.61 13.76
CA ASN A 28 21.36 40.78 15.21
C ASN A 28 20.17 41.27 16.08
N GLY A 29 19.83 40.47 17.11
CA GLY A 29 19.41 40.98 18.44
C GLY A 29 17.98 40.67 18.87
N GLY A 30 17.82 39.97 19.99
CA GLY A 30 16.65 40.02 20.87
C GLY A 30 15.95 38.73 21.16
N SER A 31 16.15 38.25 22.34
CA SER A 31 15.50 37.15 23.06
C SER A 31 13.99 37.15 22.95
N ASP A 32 13.40 35.97 22.73
CA ASP A 32 12.26 35.48 23.51
C ASP A 32 12.08 33.97 23.29
N GLU A 33 11.96 33.26 24.40
CA GLU A 33 11.79 31.80 24.52
C GLU A 33 10.46 31.33 23.90
N GLN A 34 10.54 30.40 22.94
CA GLN A 34 9.42 29.49 22.69
C GLN A 34 9.95 28.08 22.49
N THR A 35 9.78 27.27 23.52
CA THR A 35 10.04 25.84 23.59
C THR A 35 9.30 25.10 22.48
N GLY A 36 9.95 24.92 21.35
CA GLY A 36 9.59 23.97 20.33
C GLY A 36 10.56 22.79 20.41
N SER A 37 10.08 21.64 20.86
CA SER A 37 10.86 20.40 20.91
C SER A 37 11.29 20.02 19.51
N ALA A 38 12.46 20.48 19.09
CA ALA A 38 13.13 19.97 17.90
C ALA A 38 13.70 18.60 18.25
N ALA A 39 13.11 17.56 17.70
CA ALA A 39 13.74 16.25 17.66
C ALA A 39 15.10 16.40 16.98
N SER A 40 16.17 16.26 17.76
CA SER A 40 17.53 16.11 17.27
C SER A 40 17.60 14.84 16.41
N GLY A 41 17.41 15.00 15.10
CA GLY A 41 17.82 14.00 14.14
C GLY A 41 19.34 13.96 14.13
N ASP A 42 19.91 12.96 14.77
CA ASP A 42 21.30 12.57 14.56
C ASP A 42 21.47 12.24 13.08
N SER A 43 22.02 13.19 12.33
CA SER A 43 22.37 13.02 10.92
C SER A 43 23.65 12.19 10.86
N THR A 44 23.56 10.91 11.14
CA THR A 44 24.57 9.96 10.68
C THR A 44 24.60 10.05 9.17
N ALA A 45 25.73 10.51 8.61
CA ALA A 45 25.93 10.56 7.17
C ALA A 45 25.68 9.16 6.59
N SER A 46 24.51 9.01 5.94
CA SER A 46 24.16 7.80 5.23
C SER A 46 25.19 7.59 4.14
N SER A 47 25.76 6.40 4.04
CA SER A 47 26.61 6.05 2.91
C SER A 47 25.76 6.13 1.63
N ALA A 48 26.39 6.39 0.49
CA ALA A 48 25.68 6.54 -0.80
C ALA A 48 24.86 5.30 -1.22
N ASN A 49 24.98 4.20 -0.47
CA ASN A 49 24.28 2.93 -0.71
C ASN A 49 23.20 2.61 0.33
N ASP A 50 22.96 3.49 1.32
CA ASP A 50 21.95 3.25 2.37
C ASP A 50 20.61 3.82 1.96
N LEU A 51 19.58 2.99 1.89
CA LEU A 51 18.19 3.41 1.75
C LEU A 51 17.60 3.68 3.15
N VAL A 52 17.38 4.96 3.45
CA VAL A 52 16.74 5.38 4.69
C VAL A 52 15.25 5.65 4.41
N LEU A 53 14.37 4.90 5.06
CA LEU A 53 12.92 5.04 4.91
C LEU A 53 12.32 5.54 6.23
N PRO A 54 11.39 6.51 6.18
CA PRO A 54 10.69 6.97 7.37
C PRO A 54 9.72 5.89 7.86
N TYR A 55 9.56 5.77 9.18
CA TYR A 55 8.51 4.97 9.78
C TYR A 55 7.94 5.65 11.03
N SER A 56 6.71 5.28 11.40
CA SER A 56 6.09 5.72 12.66
C SER A 56 6.22 4.62 13.71
N ASN A 57 6.85 4.93 14.85
CA ASN A 57 6.96 4.01 15.99
C ASN A 57 5.66 3.89 16.80
N ASN A 58 4.67 4.76 16.54
CA ASN A 58 3.35 4.72 17.15
C ASN A 58 2.34 3.90 16.33
N ASP A 59 2.78 3.27 15.23
CA ASP A 59 1.98 2.43 14.36
C ASP A 59 2.64 1.07 14.15
N SER A 60 1.87 0.09 13.69
CA SER A 60 2.34 -1.29 13.50
C SER A 60 3.13 -1.43 12.20
N LEU A 61 4.16 -2.30 12.20
CA LEU A 61 4.78 -2.86 10.99
C LEU A 61 4.17 -4.22 10.60
N ASN A 62 3.10 -4.65 11.27
CA ASN A 62 2.32 -5.79 10.82
C ASN A 62 1.46 -5.36 9.62
N PRO A 63 1.53 -6.05 8.45
CA PRO A 63 0.89 -5.61 7.23
C PRO A 63 -0.66 -5.58 7.30
N PHE A 64 -1.25 -6.24 8.29
CA PHE A 64 -2.70 -6.23 8.50
C PHE A 64 -3.17 -5.12 9.44
N PHE A 65 -2.26 -4.52 10.22
CA PHE A 65 -2.59 -3.53 11.26
C PHE A 65 -1.97 -2.15 11.04
N ALA A 66 -1.04 -2.01 10.09
CA ALA A 66 -0.48 -0.71 9.71
C ALA A 66 -1.61 0.21 9.21
N VAL A 67 -1.66 1.45 9.73
CA VAL A 67 -2.69 2.46 9.37
C VAL A 67 -2.08 3.75 8.84
N GLY A 68 -0.88 4.12 9.24
CA GLY A 68 -0.15 5.29 8.74
C GLY A 68 0.50 5.03 7.38
N THR A 69 0.53 6.05 6.54
CA THR A 69 1.05 5.95 5.16
C THR A 69 2.50 5.45 5.12
N GLU A 70 3.33 5.88 6.08
CA GLU A 70 4.74 5.50 6.17
C GLU A 70 4.87 4.00 6.39
N ASN A 71 4.19 3.45 7.41
CA ASN A 71 4.27 2.03 7.74
C ASN A 71 3.56 1.15 6.71
N ILE A 72 2.46 1.63 6.11
CA ILE A 72 1.81 0.98 4.97
C ILE A 72 2.80 0.83 3.81
N SER A 73 3.52 1.91 3.46
CA SER A 73 4.50 1.88 2.38
C SER A 73 5.63 0.89 2.65
N LEU A 74 6.11 0.82 3.91
CA LEU A 74 7.14 -0.14 4.31
C LEU A 74 6.62 -1.59 4.23
N THR A 75 5.39 -1.84 4.69
CA THR A 75 4.80 -3.18 4.60
C THR A 75 4.54 -3.60 3.15
N ASP A 76 4.15 -2.68 2.27
CA ASP A 76 3.94 -2.95 0.84
C ASP A 76 5.26 -3.23 0.08
N LEU A 77 6.40 -2.75 0.60
CA LEU A 77 7.73 -3.11 0.09
C LEU A 77 8.22 -4.49 0.61
N ALA A 78 7.80 -4.88 1.82
CA ALA A 78 8.30 -6.08 2.49
C ALA A 78 7.48 -7.34 2.19
N TYR A 79 6.21 -7.19 1.83
CA TYR A 79 5.27 -8.30 1.66
C TYR A 79 4.61 -8.28 0.29
N ASP A 80 4.65 -9.40 -0.38
CA ASP A 80 4.00 -9.57 -1.67
C ASP A 80 2.59 -10.18 -1.53
N PRO A 81 1.63 -9.75 -2.39
CA PRO A 81 0.30 -10.34 -2.48
C PRO A 81 0.25 -11.50 -3.48
N LEU A 82 -0.91 -12.16 -3.60
CA LEU A 82 -1.16 -13.11 -4.69
C LEU A 82 -1.17 -12.40 -6.05
N PHE A 83 -1.86 -11.26 -6.11
CA PHE A 83 -1.97 -10.42 -7.31
C PHE A 83 -1.75 -8.95 -6.93
N LYS A 84 -1.07 -8.19 -7.81
CA LYS A 84 -1.02 -6.72 -7.77
C LYS A 84 -2.03 -6.16 -8.77
N VAL A 85 -2.64 -5.03 -8.43
CA VAL A 85 -3.56 -4.32 -9.34
C VAL A 85 -2.75 -3.31 -10.13
N LYS A 86 -2.74 -3.46 -11.47
CA LYS A 86 -2.07 -2.51 -12.37
C LYS A 86 -2.89 -1.23 -12.55
N ALA A 87 -2.28 -0.21 -13.16
CA ALA A 87 -2.91 1.08 -13.41
C ALA A 87 -4.17 0.99 -14.32
N ASP A 88 -4.26 -0.05 -15.15
CA ASP A 88 -5.41 -0.37 -15.99
C ASP A 88 -6.46 -1.26 -15.30
N TYR A 89 -6.32 -1.46 -13.98
CA TYR A 89 -7.16 -2.32 -13.13
C TYR A 89 -7.11 -3.81 -13.49
N THR A 90 -6.16 -4.27 -14.30
CA THR A 90 -5.96 -5.71 -14.53
C THR A 90 -5.08 -6.32 -13.44
N PRO A 91 -5.34 -7.58 -13.01
CA PRO A 91 -4.49 -8.26 -12.04
C PRO A 91 -3.16 -8.67 -12.68
N GLU A 92 -2.07 -8.43 -11.94
CA GLU A 92 -0.73 -8.92 -12.24
C GLU A 92 -0.39 -10.05 -11.27
N ASN A 93 0.06 -11.18 -11.81
CA ASN A 93 0.49 -12.32 -11.01
C ASN A 93 1.78 -12.00 -10.23
N VAL A 94 1.81 -12.29 -8.92
CA VAL A 94 3.01 -12.14 -8.08
C VAL A 94 3.34 -13.47 -7.41
N ILE A 95 2.65 -13.84 -6.32
CA ILE A 95 2.78 -15.17 -5.69
C ILE A 95 1.92 -16.20 -6.43
N ALA A 96 0.83 -15.76 -7.04
CA ALA A 96 0.01 -16.61 -7.89
C ALA A 96 0.70 -16.86 -9.24
N GLU A 97 0.63 -18.08 -9.73
CA GLU A 97 0.90 -18.44 -11.13
C GLU A 97 -0.34 -18.20 -11.99
N LYS A 98 -1.51 -18.56 -11.45
CA LYS A 98 -2.78 -18.54 -12.18
C LYS A 98 -3.96 -18.36 -11.23
N GLY A 99 -5.00 -17.68 -11.69
CA GLY A 99 -6.30 -17.57 -11.02
C GLY A 99 -7.43 -17.96 -11.97
N ASP A 100 -8.19 -19.00 -11.67
CA ASP A 100 -9.33 -19.48 -12.45
C ASP A 100 -10.63 -19.15 -11.70
N ILE A 101 -11.53 -18.42 -12.37
CA ILE A 101 -12.83 -18.02 -11.81
C ILE A 101 -13.91 -18.92 -12.44
N THR A 102 -14.70 -19.60 -11.63
CA THR A 102 -15.83 -20.43 -12.08
C THR A 102 -17.03 -20.19 -11.14
N GLY A 103 -17.96 -19.37 -11.59
CA GLY A 103 -19.11 -18.98 -10.78
C GLY A 103 -18.70 -18.30 -9.47
N THR A 104 -18.97 -18.93 -8.34
CA THR A 104 -18.59 -18.47 -7.01
C THR A 104 -17.33 -19.14 -6.46
N SER A 105 -16.60 -19.87 -7.29
CA SER A 105 -15.35 -20.53 -6.91
C SER A 105 -14.17 -19.90 -7.65
N VAL A 106 -13.11 -19.57 -6.91
CA VAL A 106 -11.85 -19.04 -7.46
C VAL A 106 -10.72 -19.95 -7.02
N THR A 107 -10.04 -20.56 -7.98
CA THR A 107 -8.89 -21.42 -7.70
C THR A 107 -7.61 -20.69 -8.10
N VAL A 108 -6.71 -20.49 -7.14
CA VAL A 108 -5.41 -19.86 -7.33
C VAL A 108 -4.31 -20.88 -7.19
N THR A 109 -3.55 -21.11 -8.26
CA THR A 109 -2.33 -21.93 -8.26
C THR A 109 -1.14 -21.05 -7.89
N LEU A 110 -0.23 -21.55 -7.04
CA LEU A 110 0.95 -20.79 -6.60
C LEU A 110 2.14 -21.02 -7.54
N SER A 111 2.92 -19.97 -7.77
CA SER A 111 4.08 -19.96 -8.68
C SER A 111 5.33 -20.65 -8.13
N GLY A 112 5.30 -21.16 -6.89
CA GLY A 112 6.49 -21.68 -6.21
C GLY A 112 7.35 -20.56 -5.58
N ALA A 113 6.80 -19.38 -5.35
CA ALA A 113 7.44 -18.26 -4.66
C ALA A 113 8.01 -18.69 -3.30
N ARG A 114 9.03 -17.94 -2.84
CA ARG A 114 9.70 -18.21 -1.56
C ARG A 114 9.72 -16.96 -0.70
N PHE A 115 9.65 -17.16 0.61
CA PHE A 115 9.94 -16.10 1.58
C PHE A 115 11.43 -15.75 1.56
N SER A 116 11.79 -14.55 2.04
CA SER A 116 13.16 -14.03 2.05
C SER A 116 14.18 -14.96 2.75
N TYR A 117 13.73 -15.74 3.73
CA TYR A 117 14.55 -16.76 4.42
C TYR A 117 14.57 -18.14 3.71
N GLY A 118 14.06 -18.24 2.48
CA GLY A 118 14.21 -19.39 1.59
C GLY A 118 13.13 -20.46 1.65
N SER A 119 12.21 -20.47 2.63
CA SER A 119 11.12 -21.45 2.65
C SER A 119 10.08 -21.14 1.56
N SER A 120 9.48 -22.16 0.95
CA SER A 120 8.43 -21.97 -0.05
C SER A 120 7.14 -21.44 0.58
N VAL A 121 6.45 -20.59 -0.15
CA VAL A 121 5.08 -20.16 0.17
C VAL A 121 4.14 -21.34 -0.08
N SER A 122 3.37 -21.71 0.93
CA SER A 122 2.41 -22.81 0.85
C SER A 122 0.97 -22.30 0.77
N PRO A 123 0.02 -23.11 0.26
CA PRO A 123 -1.40 -22.78 0.30
C PRO A 123 -1.93 -22.47 1.71
N GLN A 124 -1.35 -23.08 2.75
CA GLN A 124 -1.70 -22.84 4.15
C GLN A 124 -1.27 -21.45 4.61
N ASP A 125 -0.14 -20.92 4.12
CA ASP A 125 0.31 -19.56 4.39
C ASP A 125 -0.69 -18.55 3.79
N VAL A 126 -1.21 -18.82 2.60
CA VAL A 126 -2.23 -17.99 1.93
C VAL A 126 -3.56 -18.00 2.70
N VAL A 127 -4.03 -19.17 3.12
CA VAL A 127 -5.27 -19.29 3.92
C VAL A 127 -5.14 -18.57 5.26
N TYR A 128 -4.00 -18.70 5.92
CA TYR A 128 -3.71 -17.96 7.16
C TYR A 128 -3.76 -16.44 6.92
N SER A 129 -3.06 -15.95 5.88
CA SER A 129 -2.99 -14.55 5.52
C SER A 129 -4.37 -13.99 5.14
N PHE A 130 -5.16 -14.75 4.37
CA PHE A 130 -6.55 -14.40 4.05
C PHE A 130 -7.39 -14.21 5.31
N ASN A 131 -7.33 -15.12 6.28
CA ASN A 131 -8.10 -15.00 7.51
C ASN A 131 -7.69 -13.77 8.33
N LYS A 132 -6.39 -13.43 8.39
CA LYS A 132 -5.89 -12.21 9.03
C LYS A 132 -6.33 -10.96 8.29
N ALA A 133 -6.19 -10.94 6.97
CA ALA A 133 -6.62 -9.82 6.12
C ALA A 133 -8.13 -9.58 6.24
N LYS A 134 -8.95 -10.63 6.19
CA LYS A 134 -10.41 -10.53 6.31
C LYS A 134 -10.85 -9.96 7.66
N ALA A 135 -10.12 -10.24 8.73
CA ALA A 135 -10.38 -9.73 10.07
C ALA A 135 -9.83 -8.31 10.30
N SER A 136 -9.02 -7.78 9.39
CA SER A 136 -8.39 -6.47 9.52
C SER A 136 -9.29 -5.34 9.01
N SER A 137 -9.12 -4.13 9.56
CA SER A 137 -9.80 -2.93 9.07
C SER A 137 -9.35 -2.54 7.65
N ARG A 138 -8.11 -2.84 7.29
CA ARG A 138 -7.52 -2.47 5.99
C ARG A 138 -8.10 -3.27 4.82
N TYR A 139 -8.27 -4.59 4.99
CA TYR A 139 -8.66 -5.49 3.91
C TYR A 139 -10.05 -6.10 4.07
N GLY A 140 -10.67 -6.03 5.27
CA GLY A 140 -11.93 -6.69 5.56
C GLY A 140 -13.06 -6.32 4.60
N GLN A 141 -13.19 -5.02 4.28
CA GLN A 141 -14.18 -4.54 3.32
C GLN A 141 -13.91 -5.03 1.89
N LEU A 142 -12.65 -5.02 1.46
CA LEU A 142 -12.22 -5.51 0.15
C LEU A 142 -12.55 -6.99 -0.03
N LEU A 143 -12.39 -7.78 1.03
CA LEU A 143 -12.62 -9.23 1.06
C LEU A 143 -14.05 -9.63 1.44
N SER A 144 -14.99 -8.67 1.51
CA SER A 144 -16.36 -8.93 2.01
C SER A 144 -17.11 -9.98 1.19
N ASN A 145 -16.92 -10.02 -0.14
CA ASN A 145 -17.55 -11.00 -1.03
C ASN A 145 -16.93 -12.41 -0.91
N ILE A 146 -15.75 -12.56 -0.31
CA ILE A 146 -15.07 -13.85 -0.19
C ILE A 146 -15.45 -14.47 1.16
N GLN A 147 -16.18 -15.59 1.15
CA GLN A 147 -16.65 -16.26 2.36
C GLN A 147 -15.54 -17.05 3.06
N SER A 148 -14.78 -17.83 2.29
CA SER A 148 -13.77 -18.73 2.83
C SER A 148 -12.64 -19.00 1.85
N ALA A 149 -11.51 -19.46 2.39
CA ALA A 149 -10.37 -19.97 1.63
C ALA A 149 -10.01 -21.37 2.14
N LYS A 150 -9.69 -22.28 1.23
CA LYS A 150 -9.27 -23.66 1.54
C LYS A 150 -8.02 -24.01 0.74
N ALA A 151 -7.02 -24.56 1.42
CA ALA A 151 -5.82 -25.11 0.80
C ALA A 151 -6.09 -26.54 0.30
N SER A 152 -5.70 -26.84 -0.95
CA SER A 152 -5.80 -28.18 -1.54
C SER A 152 -4.68 -28.38 -2.55
N GLY A 153 -3.84 -29.39 -2.34
CA GLY A 153 -2.67 -29.63 -3.19
C GLY A 153 -1.73 -28.42 -3.22
N GLY A 154 -1.38 -27.95 -4.41
CA GLY A 154 -0.57 -26.73 -4.64
C GLY A 154 -1.38 -25.46 -4.85
N ALA A 155 -2.69 -25.46 -4.57
CA ALA A 155 -3.61 -24.38 -4.87
C ALA A 155 -4.43 -23.96 -3.64
N VAL A 156 -5.05 -22.77 -3.73
CA VAL A 156 -6.04 -22.26 -2.78
C VAL A 156 -7.34 -22.02 -3.50
N THR A 157 -8.44 -22.55 -2.97
CA THR A 157 -9.78 -22.29 -3.47
C THR A 157 -10.49 -21.31 -2.54
N PHE A 158 -10.91 -20.17 -3.10
CA PHE A 158 -11.75 -19.17 -2.44
C PHE A 158 -13.20 -19.38 -2.84
N THR A 159 -14.11 -19.28 -1.88
CA THR A 159 -15.56 -19.34 -2.12
C THR A 159 -16.15 -17.95 -1.96
N LEU A 160 -16.91 -17.50 -2.96
CA LEU A 160 -17.55 -16.19 -2.99
C LEU A 160 -19.02 -16.29 -2.54
N SER A 161 -19.56 -15.19 -2.04
CA SER A 161 -21.00 -15.02 -1.78
C SER A 161 -21.79 -14.86 -3.07
N SER A 162 -21.22 -14.17 -4.05
CA SER A 162 -21.79 -13.94 -5.38
C SER A 162 -20.69 -13.93 -6.43
N PRO A 163 -21.01 -14.27 -7.71
CA PRO A 163 -20.03 -14.23 -8.78
C PRO A 163 -19.44 -12.83 -8.95
N ASP A 164 -18.11 -12.75 -9.11
CA ASP A 164 -17.38 -11.51 -9.31
C ASP A 164 -16.22 -11.74 -10.29
N PRO A 165 -16.29 -11.17 -11.51
CA PRO A 165 -15.24 -11.32 -12.52
C PRO A 165 -13.94 -10.57 -12.17
N TYR A 166 -13.98 -9.64 -11.22
CA TYR A 166 -12.84 -8.82 -10.79
C TYR A 166 -12.24 -9.27 -9.46
N VAL A 167 -12.67 -10.39 -8.91
CA VAL A 167 -12.27 -10.87 -7.58
C VAL A 167 -10.76 -11.05 -7.42
N LEU A 168 -9.99 -11.31 -8.50
CA LEU A 168 -8.53 -11.41 -8.41
C LEU A 168 -7.89 -10.10 -7.93
N ASN A 169 -8.49 -8.95 -8.21
CA ASN A 169 -8.03 -7.67 -7.70
C ASN A 169 -8.22 -7.55 -6.16
N ALA A 170 -9.22 -8.23 -5.60
CA ALA A 170 -9.41 -8.28 -4.15
C ALA A 170 -8.36 -9.17 -3.45
N LEU A 171 -7.70 -10.09 -4.17
CA LEU A 171 -6.64 -10.94 -3.64
C LEU A 171 -5.27 -10.23 -3.60
N SER A 172 -5.28 -8.92 -3.37
CA SER A 172 -4.10 -8.05 -3.24
C SER A 172 -3.63 -7.86 -1.79
N PHE A 173 -4.08 -8.70 -0.86
CA PHE A 173 -3.62 -8.70 0.52
C PHE A 173 -2.23 -9.35 0.65
N PRO A 174 -1.40 -8.92 1.62
CA PRO A 174 -0.05 -9.46 1.85
C PRO A 174 -0.09 -10.92 2.28
N VAL A 175 0.82 -11.72 1.74
CA VAL A 175 1.00 -13.13 2.17
C VAL A 175 2.15 -13.22 3.16
N VAL A 176 1.87 -13.75 4.35
CA VAL A 176 2.83 -13.95 5.43
C VAL A 176 2.93 -15.43 5.77
N LYS A 177 3.99 -15.82 6.46
CA LYS A 177 4.15 -17.19 6.97
C LYS A 177 3.08 -17.52 8.02
N ASN A 178 2.49 -18.68 7.90
CA ASN A 178 1.51 -19.17 8.88
C ASN A 178 2.10 -19.13 10.30
N GLY A 179 1.39 -18.49 11.22
CA GLY A 179 1.77 -18.34 12.62
C GLY A 179 2.65 -17.12 12.93
N THR A 180 2.95 -16.21 11.98
CA THR A 180 3.86 -15.08 12.21
C THR A 180 3.18 -13.71 12.33
N ALA A 181 1.86 -13.57 12.10
CA ALA A 181 1.14 -12.29 12.13
C ALA A 181 -0.07 -12.29 13.08
#